data_4988c4f2208dbb6cec3ef127635fcb9b
#
_entry.id   4988c4f2208dbb6cec3ef127635fcb9b
#
_cell.length_a   1.000
_cell.length_b   1.000
_cell.length_c   1.000
_cell.angle_alpha   90.00
_cell.angle_beta   90.00
_cell.angle_gamma   90.00
#
_symmetry.space_group_name_H-M   'P 1'
#
loop_
_entity.id
_entity.type
_entity.pdbx_description
1 polymer ?
#
loop_
_entity_poly.entity_id
_entity_poly.type
_entity_poly.pdbx_seq_one_letter_code
_entity_poly.pdbx_strand_id
1 'polypeptide(L)'
;MLSGMIARFLAAVLIGLAATTLSAHAQTQGERATAVVELFTAQGCTQCPRANRLLGGFSREDGVLALTFPVGIWDYLGWPDTFAQPQFSDRQRDYSNALRVRGRFTPQLVFNGARQISASDWDDARDTFEERRTAGFPASSPDLSIMRLRNGRVRVTVGARAGAPEADVWIVTYEPGPISVRITGGMNVNRTVTHYNLVHRIDRLAHWNGASAWFERTGCAPHCAVIVQERYGGQILAAAFVER
;
A
#
# COMPACT_ATOMS: atom_id res chain seq x y z
N MET A 1 3.02 39.89 84.29
CA MET A 1 3.71 38.60 84.31
C MET A 1 2.78 37.58 83.72
N LEU A 2 3.23 36.81 82.89
CA LEU A 2 2.79 35.60 82.24
C LEU A 2 2.38 35.73 80.78
N SER A 3 3.31 35.28 79.96
CA SER A 3 3.18 35.04 78.54
C SER A 3 2.17 33.93 78.26
N GLY A 4 1.27 34.18 77.33
CA GLY A 4 0.42 33.17 76.69
C GLY A 4 0.92 32.84 75.31
N MET A 5 1.51 31.67 75.13
CA MET A 5 1.93 31.14 73.85
C MET A 5 0.71 30.72 73.02
N ILE A 6 0.53 31.38 71.89
CA ILE A 6 -0.50 31.06 70.90
C ILE A 6 0.13 30.02 69.91
N ALA A 7 -0.30 28.76 70.04
CA ALA A 7 0.05 27.72 69.10
C ALA A 7 -0.73 27.94 67.78
N ARG A 8 -0.04 28.24 66.69
CA ARG A 8 -0.57 28.30 65.33
C ARG A 8 -0.56 26.88 64.72
N PHE A 9 -1.74 26.27 64.56
CA PHE A 9 -1.91 25.07 63.74
C PHE A 9 -1.90 25.47 62.27
N LEU A 10 -0.86 25.13 61.55
CA LEU A 10 -0.81 25.15 60.09
C LEU A 10 -1.42 23.84 59.58
N ALA A 11 -2.66 23.91 59.08
CA ALA A 11 -3.23 22.79 58.31
C ALA A 11 -2.69 22.86 56.87
N ALA A 12 -1.79 21.92 56.56
CA ALA A 12 -1.31 21.73 55.19
C ALA A 12 -2.41 20.97 54.38
N VAL A 13 -3.13 21.70 53.51
CA VAL A 13 -4.02 21.06 52.54
C VAL A 13 -3.16 20.54 51.36
N LEU A 14 -2.93 19.23 51.36
CA LEU A 14 -2.36 18.52 50.21
C LEU A 14 -3.45 18.37 49.14
N ILE A 15 -3.48 19.27 48.17
CA ILE A 15 -4.27 19.11 46.93
C ILE A 15 -3.56 18.08 46.05
N GLY A 16 -4.02 16.82 46.12
CA GLY A 16 -3.58 15.77 45.21
C GLY A 16 -4.05 16.07 43.80
N LEU A 17 -3.16 16.54 42.94
CA LEU A 17 -3.40 16.66 41.50
C LEU A 17 -3.42 15.23 40.90
N ALA A 18 -4.61 14.65 40.81
CA ALA A 18 -4.80 13.42 40.03
C ALA A 18 -4.58 13.76 38.55
N ALA A 19 -3.39 13.54 38.06
CA ALA A 19 -3.08 13.58 36.63
C ALA A 19 -3.85 12.43 35.96
N THR A 20 -5.05 12.70 35.48
CA THR A 20 -5.75 11.80 34.56
C THR A 20 -4.96 11.77 33.25
N THR A 21 -4.12 10.75 33.07
CA THR A 21 -3.52 10.44 31.78
C THR A 21 -4.65 10.02 30.85
N LEU A 22 -5.21 10.99 30.12
CA LEU A 22 -5.99 10.69 28.93
C LEU A 22 -5.05 9.97 27.97
N SER A 23 -5.22 8.67 27.84
CA SER A 23 -4.62 7.90 26.74
C SER A 23 -5.23 8.46 25.45
N ALA A 24 -4.57 9.46 24.90
CA ALA A 24 -4.86 9.95 23.56
C ALA A 24 -4.55 8.80 22.62
N HIS A 25 -5.58 8.08 22.17
CA HIS A 25 -5.44 7.15 21.06
C HIS A 25 -4.97 8.00 19.87
N ALA A 26 -3.68 7.95 19.58
CA ALA A 26 -3.06 8.76 18.55
C ALA A 26 -3.71 8.41 17.21
N GLN A 27 -4.08 9.42 16.44
CA GLN A 27 -4.35 9.25 15.02
C GLN A 27 -3.02 8.85 14.38
N THR A 28 -3.01 7.74 13.61
CA THR A 28 -1.78 7.30 12.95
C THR A 28 -1.71 8.00 11.60
N GLN A 29 -0.72 8.88 11.45
CA GLN A 29 -0.38 9.51 10.17
C GLN A 29 0.31 8.44 9.32
N GLY A 30 -0.15 8.26 8.07
CA GLY A 30 0.50 7.39 7.13
C GLY A 30 1.75 8.01 6.50
N GLU A 31 2.56 7.17 5.92
CA GLU A 31 3.79 7.53 5.23
C GLU A 31 3.52 7.82 3.74
N ARG A 32 4.20 8.81 3.18
CA ARG A 32 4.19 9.06 1.73
C ARG A 32 5.20 8.12 1.07
N ALA A 33 4.74 7.37 0.06
CA ALA A 33 5.63 6.51 -0.68
C ALA A 33 6.61 7.33 -1.54
N THR A 34 7.81 6.78 -1.73
CA THR A 34 8.83 7.28 -2.69
C THR A 34 8.73 6.52 -4.01
N ALA A 35 8.28 5.28 -3.97
CA ALA A 35 8.04 4.45 -5.15
C ALA A 35 6.88 3.46 -4.91
N VAL A 36 6.23 3.05 -5.99
CA VAL A 36 5.25 1.95 -6.01
C VAL A 36 5.75 0.84 -6.93
N VAL A 37 5.73 -0.39 -6.43
CA VAL A 37 6.05 -1.60 -7.18
C VAL A 37 4.88 -2.55 -7.11
N GLU A 38 4.31 -2.91 -8.26
CA GLU A 38 3.20 -3.85 -8.34
C GLU A 38 3.65 -5.12 -9.06
N LEU A 39 3.51 -6.26 -8.39
CA LEU A 39 3.82 -7.57 -8.96
C LEU A 39 2.53 -8.30 -9.31
N PHE A 40 2.31 -8.54 -10.60
CA PHE A 40 1.30 -9.49 -11.07
C PHE A 40 1.90 -10.88 -11.10
N THR A 41 1.35 -11.78 -10.28
CA THR A 41 1.88 -13.13 -10.01
C THR A 41 0.75 -14.15 -10.07
N ALA A 42 1.10 -15.43 -10.11
CA ALA A 42 0.10 -16.51 -10.01
C ALA A 42 0.70 -17.74 -9.33
N GLN A 43 -0.10 -18.43 -8.53
CA GLN A 43 0.28 -19.68 -7.88
C GLN A 43 0.62 -20.79 -8.88
N GLY A 44 -0.01 -20.80 -10.05
CA GLY A 44 0.27 -21.75 -11.15
C GLY A 44 1.52 -21.42 -11.98
N CYS A 45 2.15 -20.28 -11.79
CA CYS A 45 3.32 -19.85 -12.56
C CYS A 45 4.62 -20.35 -11.93
N THR A 46 5.44 -21.11 -12.67
CA THR A 46 6.67 -21.74 -12.14
C THR A 46 7.79 -20.76 -11.79
N GLN A 47 7.81 -19.58 -12.40
CA GLN A 47 8.79 -18.52 -12.15
C GLN A 47 8.34 -17.55 -11.05
N CYS A 48 7.04 -17.50 -10.74
CA CYS A 48 6.46 -16.56 -9.81
C CYS A 48 6.96 -16.68 -8.35
N PRO A 49 7.26 -17.87 -7.80
CA PRO A 49 7.78 -17.95 -6.44
C PRO A 49 9.09 -17.18 -6.23
N ARG A 50 9.92 -17.08 -7.28
CA ARG A 50 11.15 -16.29 -7.22
C ARG A 50 10.85 -14.78 -7.25
N ALA A 51 9.95 -14.35 -8.13
CA ALA A 51 9.52 -12.95 -8.22
C ALA A 51 8.83 -12.46 -6.94
N ASN A 52 8.04 -13.32 -6.27
CA ASN A 52 7.42 -13.00 -5.00
C ASN A 52 8.49 -12.68 -3.91
N ARG A 53 9.58 -13.47 -3.85
CA ARG A 53 10.70 -13.18 -2.93
C ARG A 53 11.41 -11.87 -3.26
N LEU A 54 11.56 -11.54 -4.54
CA LEU A 54 12.12 -10.26 -4.97
C LEU A 54 11.26 -9.09 -4.47
N LEU A 55 9.95 -9.16 -4.69
CA LEU A 55 9.03 -8.15 -4.17
C LEU A 55 9.10 -8.05 -2.63
N GLY A 56 9.22 -9.19 -1.94
CA GLY A 56 9.44 -9.22 -0.49
C GLY A 56 10.77 -8.57 -0.07
N GLY A 57 11.74 -8.45 -0.96
CA GLY A 57 12.93 -7.62 -0.80
C GLY A 57 12.57 -6.13 -0.88
N PHE A 58 11.93 -5.73 -1.96
CA PHE A 58 11.52 -4.34 -2.19
C PHE A 58 10.57 -3.80 -1.11
N SER A 59 9.71 -4.66 -0.54
CA SER A 59 8.78 -4.26 0.52
C SER A 59 9.44 -3.90 1.86
N ARG A 60 10.74 -4.12 2.00
CA ARG A 60 11.53 -3.75 3.19
C ARG A 60 12.33 -2.46 3.01
N GLU A 61 12.31 -1.89 1.82
CA GLU A 61 12.95 -0.62 1.53
C GLU A 61 12.07 0.54 2.04
N ASP A 62 12.68 1.49 2.71
CA ASP A 62 11.99 2.64 3.29
C ASP A 62 11.24 3.45 2.23
N GLY A 63 9.98 3.76 2.51
CA GLY A 63 9.12 4.52 1.61
C GLY A 63 8.64 3.77 0.38
N VAL A 64 8.88 2.47 0.25
CA VAL A 64 8.45 1.68 -0.91
C VAL A 64 7.11 0.99 -0.65
N LEU A 65 6.11 1.33 -1.45
CA LEU A 65 4.85 0.60 -1.50
C LEU A 65 4.96 -0.53 -2.52
N ALA A 66 5.35 -1.73 -2.06
CA ALA A 66 5.38 -2.93 -2.88
C ALA A 66 4.10 -3.74 -2.67
N LEU A 67 3.39 -4.12 -3.74
CA LEU A 67 2.07 -4.78 -3.69
C LEU A 67 2.04 -6.02 -4.58
N THR A 68 1.48 -7.13 -4.07
CA THR A 68 1.25 -8.35 -4.82
C THR A 68 -0.20 -8.44 -5.30
N PHE A 69 -0.39 -8.59 -6.61
CA PHE A 69 -1.68 -8.79 -7.28
C PHE A 69 -1.72 -10.19 -7.91
N PRO A 70 -2.33 -11.19 -7.27
CA PRO A 70 -2.51 -12.53 -7.85
C PRO A 70 -3.53 -12.51 -9.00
N VAL A 71 -3.19 -13.17 -10.10
CA VAL A 71 -4.04 -13.26 -11.31
C VAL A 71 -4.24 -14.70 -11.77
N GLY A 72 -5.46 -15.04 -12.21
CA GLY A 72 -5.86 -16.41 -12.58
C GLY A 72 -5.50 -16.82 -14.02
N ILE A 73 -4.47 -16.23 -14.65
CA ILE A 73 -4.16 -16.53 -16.06
C ILE A 73 -3.67 -17.96 -16.31
N TRP A 74 -3.33 -18.72 -15.26
CA TRP A 74 -2.86 -20.11 -15.31
C TRP A 74 -3.83 -21.11 -14.69
N ASP A 75 -5.02 -20.69 -14.25
CA ASP A 75 -5.99 -21.52 -13.54
C ASP A 75 -6.42 -22.76 -14.35
N TYR A 76 -6.44 -22.61 -15.68
CA TYR A 76 -6.77 -23.70 -16.61
C TYR A 76 -5.75 -24.86 -16.60
N LEU A 77 -4.59 -24.71 -15.94
CA LEU A 77 -3.56 -25.75 -15.79
C LEU A 77 -3.79 -26.66 -14.57
N GLY A 78 -4.99 -26.63 -13.97
CA GLY A 78 -5.38 -27.55 -12.91
C GLY A 78 -5.12 -27.08 -11.49
N TRP A 79 -4.87 -25.78 -11.30
CA TRP A 79 -4.81 -25.14 -9.99
C TRP A 79 -5.34 -23.70 -10.06
N PRO A 80 -6.59 -23.46 -9.65
CA PRO A 80 -7.12 -22.10 -9.50
C PRO A 80 -6.34 -21.34 -8.43
N ASP A 81 -5.86 -20.14 -8.75
CA ASP A 81 -5.15 -19.29 -7.78
C ASP A 81 -6.12 -18.81 -6.70
N THR A 82 -5.86 -19.20 -5.45
CA THR A 82 -6.77 -18.99 -4.31
C THR A 82 -6.89 -17.53 -3.90
N PHE A 83 -6.01 -16.64 -4.38
CA PHE A 83 -6.01 -15.21 -4.10
C PHE A 83 -6.34 -14.34 -5.31
N ALA A 84 -6.43 -14.95 -6.52
CA ALA A 84 -6.74 -14.20 -7.72
C ALA A 84 -8.15 -13.60 -7.68
N GLN A 85 -8.27 -12.39 -8.18
CA GLN A 85 -9.54 -11.69 -8.32
C GLN A 85 -9.66 -11.06 -9.72
N PRO A 86 -10.87 -11.03 -10.31
CA PRO A 86 -11.08 -10.43 -11.64
C PRO A 86 -10.53 -9.01 -11.76
N GLN A 87 -10.73 -8.18 -10.73
CA GLN A 87 -10.25 -6.80 -10.69
C GLN A 87 -8.71 -6.66 -10.78
N PHE A 88 -7.95 -7.66 -10.35
CA PHE A 88 -6.49 -7.66 -10.49
C PHE A 88 -6.07 -7.93 -11.93
N SER A 89 -6.80 -8.84 -12.60
CA SER A 89 -6.62 -9.10 -14.02
C SER A 89 -7.03 -7.90 -14.88
N ASP A 90 -8.05 -7.14 -14.45
CA ASP A 90 -8.47 -5.90 -15.11
C ASP A 90 -7.38 -4.84 -14.96
N ARG A 91 -6.83 -4.65 -13.75
CA ARG A 91 -5.70 -3.73 -13.52
C ARG A 91 -4.47 -4.09 -14.36
N GLN A 92 -4.14 -5.38 -14.46
CA GLN A 92 -3.05 -5.85 -15.32
C GLN A 92 -3.30 -5.54 -16.80
N ARG A 93 -4.56 -5.69 -17.25
CA ARG A 93 -4.97 -5.36 -18.63
C ARG A 93 -4.85 -3.87 -18.91
N ASP A 94 -5.24 -3.02 -17.97
CA ASP A 94 -5.09 -1.58 -18.11
C ASP A 94 -3.63 -1.19 -18.28
N TYR A 95 -2.72 -1.77 -17.48
CA TYR A 95 -1.28 -1.58 -17.66
C TYR A 95 -0.77 -2.12 -19.01
N SER A 96 -1.27 -3.28 -19.47
CA SER A 96 -0.88 -3.81 -20.77
C SER A 96 -1.23 -2.86 -21.90
N ASN A 97 -2.40 -2.20 -21.81
CA ASN A 97 -2.85 -1.21 -22.78
C ASN A 97 -2.03 0.08 -22.69
N ALA A 98 -1.88 0.65 -21.49
CA ALA A 98 -1.18 1.92 -21.28
C ALA A 98 0.30 1.84 -21.67
N LEU A 99 0.96 0.73 -21.32
CA LEU A 99 2.39 0.48 -21.55
C LEU A 99 2.67 -0.24 -22.89
N ARG A 100 1.63 -0.46 -23.71
CA ARG A 100 1.71 -1.09 -25.03
C ARG A 100 2.39 -2.47 -25.01
N VAL A 101 2.08 -3.27 -24.01
CA VAL A 101 2.60 -4.62 -23.85
C VAL A 101 1.69 -5.61 -24.56
N ARG A 102 2.26 -6.55 -25.31
CA ARG A 102 1.49 -7.63 -25.95
C ARG A 102 1.03 -8.64 -24.90
N GLY A 103 -0.29 -8.66 -24.64
CA GLY A 103 -0.90 -9.64 -23.75
C GLY A 103 -0.55 -9.45 -22.28
N ARG A 104 -1.06 -10.36 -21.47
CA ARG A 104 -0.76 -10.45 -20.04
C ARG A 104 0.16 -11.62 -19.79
N PHE A 105 1.09 -11.48 -18.88
CA PHE A 105 2.04 -12.54 -18.49
C PHE A 105 2.38 -12.43 -17.00
N THR A 106 2.93 -13.49 -16.43
CA THR A 106 3.47 -13.51 -15.09
C THR A 106 4.84 -14.21 -15.06
N PRO A 107 5.72 -13.81 -14.17
CA PRO A 107 5.63 -12.66 -13.26
C PRO A 107 5.89 -11.34 -13.98
N GLN A 108 5.04 -10.33 -13.76
CA GLN A 108 5.20 -8.98 -14.30
C GLN A 108 5.37 -7.98 -13.18
N LEU A 109 6.41 -7.17 -13.21
CA LEU A 109 6.59 -6.01 -12.34
C LEU A 109 6.20 -4.73 -13.08
N VAL A 110 5.50 -3.86 -12.38
CA VAL A 110 5.16 -2.49 -12.82
C VAL A 110 5.67 -1.50 -11.78
N PHE A 111 6.50 -0.55 -12.21
CA PHE A 111 7.12 0.47 -11.36
C PHE A 111 6.48 1.83 -11.62
N ASN A 112 5.94 2.44 -10.59
CA ASN A 112 5.27 3.75 -10.61
C ASN A 112 4.21 3.90 -11.74
N GLY A 113 3.61 2.78 -12.20
CA GLY A 113 2.69 2.77 -13.34
C GLY A 113 3.32 3.16 -14.70
N ALA A 114 4.62 3.41 -14.76
CA ALA A 114 5.31 4.00 -15.92
C ALA A 114 6.26 3.04 -16.65
N ARG A 115 6.75 2.02 -15.98
CA ARG A 115 7.67 1.03 -16.53
C ARG A 115 7.24 -0.37 -16.13
N GLN A 116 7.24 -1.30 -17.05
CA GLN A 116 7.01 -2.71 -16.77
C GLN A 116 8.14 -3.57 -17.30
N ILE A 117 8.38 -4.70 -16.62
CA ILE A 117 9.34 -5.71 -17.02
C ILE A 117 8.86 -7.11 -16.64
N SER A 118 9.51 -8.13 -17.20
CA SER A 118 9.39 -9.49 -16.69
C SER A 118 10.24 -9.66 -15.44
N ALA A 119 9.65 -10.09 -14.32
CA ALA A 119 10.40 -10.39 -13.10
C ALA A 119 11.17 -11.72 -13.17
N SER A 120 11.32 -12.31 -14.34
CA SER A 120 12.18 -13.47 -14.57
C SER A 120 13.65 -13.07 -14.64
N ASP A 121 13.95 -11.84 -15.10
CA ASP A 121 15.26 -11.22 -15.06
C ASP A 121 15.42 -10.41 -13.78
N TRP A 122 16.31 -10.85 -12.91
CA TRP A 122 16.49 -10.23 -11.59
C TRP A 122 17.36 -9.00 -11.60
N ASP A 123 18.37 -8.99 -12.45
CA ASP A 123 19.29 -7.88 -12.54
C ASP A 123 18.56 -6.68 -13.16
N ASP A 124 17.85 -6.89 -14.29
CA ASP A 124 16.98 -5.88 -14.89
C ASP A 124 15.90 -5.37 -13.89
N ALA A 125 15.32 -6.28 -13.08
CA ALA A 125 14.33 -5.91 -12.08
C ALA A 125 14.90 -5.02 -10.97
N ARG A 126 16.11 -5.29 -10.49
CA ARG A 126 16.78 -4.48 -9.47
C ARG A 126 17.24 -3.14 -10.02
N ASP A 127 17.84 -3.14 -11.20
CA ASP A 127 18.28 -1.91 -11.85
C ASP A 127 17.11 -0.98 -12.16
N THR A 128 16.02 -1.53 -12.69
CA THR A 128 14.78 -0.77 -12.93
C THR A 128 14.18 -0.26 -11.62
N PHE A 129 14.20 -1.05 -10.55
CA PHE A 129 13.74 -0.61 -9.23
C PHE A 129 14.51 0.60 -8.73
N GLU A 130 15.85 0.54 -8.73
CA GLU A 130 16.69 1.65 -8.26
C GLU A 130 16.53 2.90 -9.13
N GLU A 131 16.44 2.74 -10.45
CA GLU A 131 16.14 3.83 -11.37
C GLU A 131 14.82 4.51 -11.02
N ARG A 132 13.74 3.73 -10.86
CA ARG A 132 12.40 4.27 -10.61
C ARG A 132 12.24 4.84 -9.20
N ARG A 133 12.88 4.24 -8.20
CA ARG A 133 12.92 4.75 -6.83
C ARG A 133 13.64 6.10 -6.77
N THR A 134 14.77 6.22 -7.46
CA THR A 134 15.55 7.47 -7.54
C THR A 134 14.80 8.56 -8.31
N ALA A 135 14.15 8.21 -9.42
CA ALA A 135 13.36 9.16 -10.20
C ALA A 135 12.11 9.66 -9.46
N GLY A 136 11.55 8.84 -8.56
CA GLY A 136 10.36 9.16 -7.79
C GLY A 136 9.11 9.35 -8.64
N PHE A 137 8.18 10.16 -8.14
CA PHE A 137 6.96 10.53 -8.85
C PHE A 137 7.16 11.80 -9.69
N PRO A 138 6.31 12.05 -10.71
CA PRO A 138 6.47 13.19 -11.60
C PRO A 138 6.28 14.53 -10.88
N ALA A 139 6.79 15.62 -11.47
CA ALA A 139 6.63 16.98 -10.92
C ALA A 139 5.16 17.43 -10.83
N SER A 140 4.26 16.78 -11.56
CA SER A 140 2.80 16.98 -11.49
C SER A 140 2.13 16.28 -10.30
N SER A 141 2.89 15.64 -9.42
CA SER A 141 2.36 14.95 -8.23
C SER A 141 1.59 15.90 -7.31
N PRO A 142 0.37 15.53 -6.88
CA PRO A 142 -0.30 16.25 -5.80
C PRO A 142 0.33 15.92 -4.43
N ASP A 143 0.07 16.79 -3.46
CA ASP A 143 0.25 16.39 -2.08
C ASP A 143 -0.79 15.30 -1.73
N LEU A 144 -0.33 14.28 -1.03
CA LEU A 144 -1.17 13.15 -0.68
C LEU A 144 -0.89 12.74 0.77
N SER A 145 -1.96 12.54 1.52
CA SER A 145 -1.87 11.96 2.86
C SER A 145 -2.97 10.95 3.11
N ILE A 146 -2.66 9.96 3.94
CA ILE A 146 -3.60 9.02 4.50
C ILE A 146 -3.45 9.03 6.02
N MET A 147 -4.55 9.01 6.75
CA MET A 147 -4.55 9.03 8.21
C MET A 147 -5.57 8.04 8.74
N ARG A 148 -5.18 7.20 9.70
CA ARG A 148 -6.10 6.34 10.43
C ARG A 148 -6.73 7.15 11.57
N LEU A 149 -8.06 7.22 11.56
CA LEU A 149 -8.86 7.92 12.55
C LEU A 149 -9.15 7.00 13.76
N ARG A 150 -9.46 7.59 14.92
CA ARG A 150 -9.80 6.87 16.15
C ARG A 150 -10.98 5.89 16.01
N ASN A 151 -11.89 6.16 15.10
CA ASN A 151 -13.06 5.29 14.82
C ASN A 151 -12.75 4.15 13.83
N GLY A 152 -11.46 3.89 13.51
CA GLY A 152 -11.03 2.86 12.59
C GLY A 152 -11.21 3.19 11.10
N ARG A 153 -11.77 4.36 10.79
CA ARG A 153 -11.83 4.88 9.41
C ARG A 153 -10.45 5.40 9.00
N VAL A 154 -10.22 5.50 7.71
CA VAL A 154 -9.09 6.25 7.16
C VAL A 154 -9.60 7.49 6.45
N ARG A 155 -8.88 8.60 6.62
CA ARG A 155 -9.05 9.82 5.84
C ARG A 155 -7.93 9.92 4.83
N VAL A 156 -8.30 10.13 3.58
CA VAL A 156 -7.39 10.40 2.45
C VAL A 156 -7.57 11.86 2.06
N THR A 157 -6.47 12.58 1.91
CA THR A 157 -6.48 13.97 1.43
C THR A 157 -5.57 14.06 0.21
N VAL A 158 -6.11 14.59 -0.88
CA VAL A 158 -5.37 14.87 -2.13
C VAL A 158 -5.33 16.38 -2.30
N GLY A 159 -4.14 16.95 -2.36
CA GLY A 159 -3.93 18.38 -2.54
C GLY A 159 -4.29 18.84 -3.97
N ALA A 160 -4.52 20.14 -4.12
CA ALA A 160 -4.70 20.73 -5.43
C ALA A 160 -3.38 20.74 -6.21
N ARG A 161 -3.45 20.46 -7.53
CA ARG A 161 -2.31 20.54 -8.43
C ARG A 161 -2.76 21.00 -9.80
N ALA A 162 -2.61 22.30 -10.07
CA ALA A 162 -2.95 22.88 -11.36
C ALA A 162 -2.10 22.27 -12.49
N GLY A 163 -2.73 21.96 -13.61
CA GLY A 163 -2.06 21.36 -14.77
C GLY A 163 -1.70 19.89 -14.62
N ALA A 164 -2.06 19.23 -13.52
CA ALA A 164 -1.93 17.78 -13.41
C ALA A 164 -2.90 17.07 -14.38
N PRO A 165 -2.52 15.89 -14.89
CA PRO A 165 -3.43 15.07 -15.68
C PRO A 165 -4.62 14.59 -14.83
N GLU A 166 -5.74 14.28 -15.50
CA GLU A 166 -6.85 13.59 -14.83
C GLU A 166 -6.40 12.23 -14.28
N ALA A 167 -6.78 11.95 -13.06
CA ALA A 167 -6.36 10.75 -12.36
C ALA A 167 -7.52 10.07 -11.63
N ASP A 168 -7.32 8.81 -11.30
CA ASP A 168 -8.16 8.06 -10.37
C ASP A 168 -7.46 7.98 -9.01
N VAL A 169 -8.23 8.13 -7.94
CA VAL A 169 -7.79 7.87 -6.56
C VAL A 169 -8.22 6.47 -6.19
N TRP A 170 -7.25 5.61 -5.95
CA TRP A 170 -7.46 4.22 -5.55
C TRP A 170 -7.15 4.02 -4.07
N ILE A 171 -7.94 3.17 -3.41
CA ILE A 171 -7.60 2.65 -2.08
C ILE A 171 -7.32 1.16 -2.20
N VAL A 172 -6.22 0.73 -1.59
CA VAL A 172 -5.74 -0.65 -1.61
C VAL A 172 -5.69 -1.17 -0.18
N THR A 173 -6.29 -2.33 0.06
CA THR A 173 -6.17 -3.06 1.32
C THR A 173 -5.29 -4.28 1.08
N TYR A 174 -4.27 -4.47 1.91
CA TYR A 174 -3.31 -5.55 1.76
C TYR A 174 -2.84 -6.12 3.10
N GLU A 175 -2.30 -7.32 3.05
CA GLU A 175 -1.70 -8.02 4.18
C GLU A 175 -0.19 -8.17 3.95
N PRO A 176 0.67 -7.75 4.91
CA PRO A 176 2.11 -7.64 4.68
C PRO A 176 2.79 -9.00 4.43
N GLY A 177 2.39 -10.04 5.05
CA GLY A 177 3.01 -11.37 4.87
C GLY A 177 4.29 -11.56 5.69
N PRO A 178 4.94 -12.73 5.54
CA PRO A 178 4.77 -13.73 4.47
C PRO A 178 3.48 -14.54 4.59
N ILE A 179 2.77 -14.70 3.47
CA ILE A 179 1.55 -15.49 3.35
C ILE A 179 1.85 -16.68 2.43
N SER A 180 1.75 -17.89 2.96
CA SER A 180 2.16 -19.10 2.25
C SER A 180 1.01 -20.02 1.95
N VAL A 181 0.98 -20.57 0.73
CA VAL A 181 -0.01 -21.57 0.27
C VAL A 181 0.71 -22.82 -0.19
N ARG A 182 0.25 -23.99 0.28
CA ARG A 182 0.67 -25.28 -0.23
C ARG A 182 -0.11 -25.58 -1.51
N ILE A 183 0.58 -25.75 -2.62
CA ILE A 183 -0.01 -26.04 -3.92
C ILE A 183 -0.20 -27.55 -4.04
N THR A 184 -1.43 -27.99 -4.33
CA THR A 184 -1.76 -29.40 -4.44
C THR A 184 -2.09 -29.84 -5.86
N GLY A 185 -2.06 -28.92 -6.84
CA GLY A 185 -2.32 -29.21 -8.26
C GLY A 185 -1.53 -28.30 -9.19
N GLY A 186 -1.64 -28.51 -10.49
CA GLY A 186 -1.01 -27.70 -11.53
C GLY A 186 0.52 -27.76 -11.52
N MET A 187 1.17 -26.76 -12.13
CA MET A 187 2.60 -26.78 -12.42
C MET A 187 3.51 -26.59 -11.19
N ASN A 188 2.98 -26.04 -10.10
CA ASN A 188 3.71 -25.90 -8.83
C ASN A 188 3.29 -26.92 -7.77
N VAL A 189 2.69 -28.04 -8.17
CA VAL A 189 2.26 -29.11 -7.26
C VAL A 189 3.41 -29.51 -6.30
N ASN A 190 3.05 -29.74 -5.03
CA ASN A 190 3.97 -30.06 -3.94
C ASN A 190 4.94 -28.91 -3.53
N ARG A 191 4.81 -27.72 -4.07
CA ARG A 191 5.55 -26.53 -3.63
C ARG A 191 4.73 -25.70 -2.66
N THR A 192 5.42 -24.88 -1.85
CA THR A 192 4.82 -23.80 -1.08
C THR A 192 5.16 -22.49 -1.77
N VAL A 193 4.13 -21.72 -2.13
CA VAL A 193 4.27 -20.39 -2.73
C VAL A 193 4.00 -19.35 -1.66
N THR A 194 4.94 -18.41 -1.50
CA THR A 194 4.86 -17.36 -0.49
C THR A 194 4.66 -16.01 -1.18
N HIS A 195 3.77 -15.21 -0.63
CA HIS A 195 3.45 -13.85 -1.07
C HIS A 195 3.80 -12.84 0.02
N TYR A 196 4.07 -11.60 -0.38
CA TYR A 196 4.33 -10.46 0.50
C TYR A 196 3.44 -9.30 0.09
N ASN A 197 2.95 -8.52 1.03
CA ASN A 197 2.02 -7.42 0.77
C ASN A 197 0.90 -7.81 -0.19
N LEU A 198 0.21 -8.91 0.17
CA LEU A 198 -0.86 -9.49 -0.63
C LEU A 198 -2.07 -8.56 -0.66
N VAL A 199 -2.44 -8.09 -1.83
CA VAL A 199 -3.62 -7.26 -2.02
C VAL A 199 -4.88 -8.12 -1.86
N HIS A 200 -5.78 -7.67 -0.97
CA HIS A 200 -7.10 -8.25 -0.79
C HIS A 200 -8.17 -7.48 -1.57
N ARG A 201 -7.95 -6.18 -1.73
CA ARG A 201 -8.94 -5.32 -2.38
C ARG A 201 -8.31 -4.06 -2.93
N ILE A 202 -8.79 -3.62 -4.08
CA ILE A 202 -8.52 -2.32 -4.67
C ILE A 202 -9.83 -1.71 -5.15
N ASP A 203 -10.16 -0.51 -4.67
CA ASP A 203 -11.36 0.23 -5.05
C ASP A 203 -11.00 1.62 -5.54
N ARG A 204 -11.70 2.09 -6.56
CA ARG A 204 -11.63 3.49 -6.95
C ARG A 204 -12.48 4.34 -6.01
N LEU A 205 -11.86 5.30 -5.32
CA LEU A 205 -12.55 6.23 -4.45
C LEU A 205 -13.23 7.34 -5.25
N ALA A 206 -12.52 7.89 -6.23
CA ALA A 206 -13.00 9.01 -7.03
C ALA A 206 -12.16 9.22 -8.30
N HIS A 207 -12.68 10.04 -9.20
CA HIS A 207 -11.89 10.76 -10.18
C HIS A 207 -11.32 12.02 -9.56
N TRP A 208 -10.08 12.35 -9.88
CA TRP A 208 -9.42 13.58 -9.44
C TRP A 208 -9.04 14.42 -10.66
N ASN A 209 -9.41 15.68 -10.65
CA ASN A 209 -9.27 16.63 -11.74
C ASN A 209 -8.30 17.79 -11.44
N GLY A 210 -7.41 17.59 -10.49
CA GLY A 210 -6.46 18.62 -10.07
C GLY A 210 -6.94 19.50 -8.91
N ALA A 211 -8.20 19.42 -8.48
CA ALA A 211 -8.71 20.14 -7.32
C ALA A 211 -8.40 19.38 -6.01
N SER A 212 -8.30 20.11 -4.89
CA SER A 212 -8.17 19.46 -3.58
C SER A 212 -9.42 18.64 -3.25
N ALA A 213 -9.22 17.44 -2.70
CA ALA A 213 -10.30 16.55 -2.31
C ALA A 213 -9.93 15.78 -1.04
N TRP A 214 -10.95 15.33 -0.30
CA TRP A 214 -10.75 14.40 0.80
C TRP A 214 -11.84 13.34 0.83
N PHE A 215 -11.51 12.17 1.35
CA PHE A 215 -12.39 10.99 1.41
C PHE A 215 -12.22 10.30 2.76
N GLU A 216 -13.30 9.69 3.26
CA GLU A 216 -13.21 8.77 4.40
C GLU A 216 -13.75 7.40 4.02
N ARG A 217 -13.04 6.35 4.46
CA ARG A 217 -13.41 4.95 4.21
C ARG A 217 -13.28 4.10 5.47
N THR A 218 -14.13 3.08 5.54
CA THR A 218 -14.03 1.96 6.50
C THR A 218 -13.39 0.75 5.83
N GLY A 219 -13.03 -0.27 6.61
CA GLY A 219 -12.56 -1.55 6.07
C GLY A 219 -11.12 -1.52 5.54
N CYS A 220 -10.31 -0.62 6.02
CA CYS A 220 -8.91 -0.45 5.67
C CYS A 220 -8.00 -1.19 6.68
N ALA A 221 -8.09 -2.51 6.70
CA ALA A 221 -7.32 -3.38 7.59
C ALA A 221 -6.88 -4.65 6.84
N PRO A 222 -5.71 -5.26 7.17
CA PRO A 222 -4.78 -4.81 8.22
C PRO A 222 -3.98 -3.57 7.84
N HIS A 223 -3.53 -3.45 6.57
CA HIS A 223 -2.78 -2.33 6.03
C HIS A 223 -3.52 -1.66 4.87
N CYS A 224 -3.24 -0.40 4.65
CA CYS A 224 -3.94 0.43 3.68
C CYS A 224 -2.99 1.32 2.93
N ALA A 225 -3.21 1.42 1.62
CA ALA A 225 -2.53 2.38 0.76
C ALA A 225 -3.55 3.18 -0.06
N VAL A 226 -3.15 4.36 -0.45
CA VAL A 226 -3.85 5.18 -1.43
C VAL A 226 -2.90 5.50 -2.58
N ILE A 227 -3.41 5.41 -3.79
CA ILE A 227 -2.65 5.64 -5.03
C ILE A 227 -3.45 6.65 -5.85
N VAL A 228 -2.79 7.74 -6.28
CA VAL A 228 -3.31 8.66 -7.29
C VAL A 228 -2.62 8.32 -8.60
N GLN A 229 -3.39 7.91 -9.59
CA GLN A 229 -2.88 7.36 -10.84
C GLN A 229 -3.59 7.98 -12.03
N GLU A 230 -2.87 8.34 -13.06
CA GLU A 230 -3.45 8.72 -14.35
C GLU A 230 -4.43 7.66 -14.84
N ARG A 231 -5.51 8.11 -15.45
CA ARG A 231 -6.60 7.20 -15.85
C ARG A 231 -6.11 6.10 -16.80
N TYR A 232 -6.86 5.00 -16.81
CA TYR A 232 -6.65 3.85 -17.71
C TYR A 232 -5.28 3.18 -17.57
N GLY A 233 -4.76 3.06 -16.34
CA GLY A 233 -3.49 2.38 -16.07
C GLY A 233 -2.24 3.20 -16.44
N GLY A 234 -2.37 4.53 -16.48
CA GLY A 234 -1.24 5.41 -16.70
C GLY A 234 -0.30 5.54 -15.49
N GLN A 235 0.54 6.56 -15.51
CA GLN A 235 1.56 6.77 -14.49
C GLN A 235 0.95 7.05 -13.12
N ILE A 236 1.55 6.50 -12.07
CA ILE A 236 1.22 6.83 -10.68
C ILE A 236 1.83 8.20 -10.36
N LEU A 237 0.97 9.12 -9.92
CA LEU A 237 1.34 10.49 -9.59
C LEU A 237 1.78 10.61 -8.13
N ALA A 238 1.14 9.88 -7.23
CA ALA A 238 1.46 9.88 -5.80
C ALA A 238 0.92 8.61 -5.14
N ALA A 239 1.57 8.18 -4.07
CA ALA A 239 1.06 7.13 -3.20
C ALA A 239 1.39 7.42 -1.74
N ALA A 240 0.56 6.91 -0.83
CA ALA A 240 0.79 6.94 0.62
C ALA A 240 0.18 5.69 1.25
N PHE A 241 0.72 5.23 2.37
CA PHE A 241 0.21 4.05 3.06
C PHE A 241 0.21 4.27 4.57
N VAL A 242 -0.65 3.53 5.27
CA VAL A 242 -0.71 3.52 6.71
C VAL A 242 -0.70 2.07 7.19
N GLU A 243 0.26 1.77 8.03
CA GLU A 243 0.38 0.50 8.72
C GLU A 243 -0.53 0.48 9.97
N ARG A 244 -0.70 -0.70 10.53
CA ARG A 244 -1.62 -0.90 11.66
C ARG A 244 -1.07 -0.28 12.95
#